data_96952a1e563b17fab74d44273dc019ba
#
_entry.id   96952a1e563b17fab74d44273dc019ba
#
_cell.length_a   1.000
_cell.length_b   1.000
_cell.length_c   1.000
_cell.angle_alpha   90.00
_cell.angle_beta   90.00
_cell.angle_gamma   90.00
#
_symmetry.space_group_name_H-M   'P 1'
#
loop_
_entity.id
_entity.type
_entity.pdbx_description
1 polymer ?
#
loop_
_entity_poly.entity_id
_entity_poly.type
_entity_poly.pdbx_seq_one_letter_code
_entity_poly.pdbx_strand_id
1 'polypeptide(L)'
;MSIVRIATFILSVFIVGMVEMMVAGIMNLMSHDLNVSEAVIGQLVTMYALTFAICGPILVKLTNRFAVRPVLLWTLFTFIIGNGIIAIAPNFTILVIGRILSSAAASLIIVKVLALTAMLTKPKNRGKMIGVVYTGFSGANVFGVPIGTMIGDWVGWRFTFLFIMAVSVLVGILMIIYLPKESELAHAN
;
A
#
# COMPACT_ATOMS: atom_id res chain seq x y z
N MET A 1 6.82 -5.66 21.20
CA MET A 1 6.92 -4.76 20.04
C MET A 1 6.68 -3.33 20.52
N SER A 2 7.47 -2.33 20.10
CA SER A 2 7.28 -0.94 20.54
C SER A 2 6.02 -0.33 19.88
N ILE A 3 5.40 0.66 20.55
CA ILE A 3 4.20 1.36 20.03
C ILE A 3 4.47 1.99 18.67
N VAL A 4 5.65 2.59 18.49
CA VAL A 4 6.04 3.23 17.21
C VAL A 4 6.14 2.21 16.08
N ARG A 5 6.66 1.00 16.36
CA ARG A 5 6.74 -0.08 15.37
C ARG A 5 5.34 -0.58 14.97
N ILE A 6 4.41 -0.68 15.94
CA ILE A 6 3.01 -1.02 15.67
C ILE A 6 2.36 0.07 14.80
N ALA A 7 2.54 1.33 15.15
CA ALA A 7 2.03 2.46 14.37
C ALA A 7 2.58 2.47 12.94
N THR A 8 3.87 2.21 12.76
CA THR A 8 4.49 2.10 11.41
C THR A 8 3.84 0.99 10.59
N PHE A 9 3.56 -0.16 11.19
CA PHE A 9 2.91 -1.28 10.50
C PHE A 9 1.45 -0.97 10.17
N ILE A 10 0.70 -0.33 11.08
CA ILE A 10 -0.67 0.13 10.83
C ILE A 10 -0.69 1.14 9.68
N LEU A 11 0.20 2.13 9.67
CA LEU A 11 0.31 3.11 8.58
C LEU A 11 0.67 2.46 7.25
N SER A 12 1.54 1.45 7.24
CA SER A 12 1.89 0.70 6.02
C SER A 12 0.69 0.00 5.41
N VAL A 13 -0.14 -0.61 6.25
CA VAL A 13 -1.37 -1.27 5.81
C VAL A 13 -2.43 -0.23 5.40
N PHE A 14 -2.49 0.90 6.10
CA PHE A 14 -3.40 2.02 5.79
C PHE A 14 -3.15 2.60 4.39
N ILE A 15 -1.89 2.92 4.03
CA ILE A 15 -1.59 3.48 2.70
C ILE A 15 -1.95 2.51 1.57
N VAL A 16 -1.76 1.21 1.79
CA VAL A 16 -2.15 0.19 0.81
C VAL A 16 -3.66 0.15 0.63
N GLY A 17 -4.41 0.08 1.73
CA GLY A 17 -5.87 0.09 1.67
C GLY A 17 -6.44 1.39 1.08
N MET A 18 -5.80 2.54 1.38
CA MET A 18 -6.20 3.82 0.81
C MET A 18 -6.08 3.85 -0.71
N VAL A 19 -4.95 3.40 -1.27
CA VAL A 19 -4.74 3.34 -2.74
C VAL A 19 -5.74 2.41 -3.42
N GLU A 20 -6.12 1.32 -2.76
CA GLU A 20 -7.08 0.37 -3.30
C GLU A 20 -8.46 1.01 -3.48
N MET A 21 -8.96 1.66 -2.44
CA MET A 21 -10.36 2.10 -2.35
C MET A 21 -10.60 3.51 -2.89
N MET A 22 -9.61 4.40 -2.87
CA MET A 22 -9.86 5.81 -3.20
C MET A 22 -10.24 6.05 -4.66
N VAL A 23 -9.86 5.17 -5.60
CA VAL A 23 -10.26 5.30 -7.01
C VAL A 23 -11.78 5.35 -7.15
N ALA A 24 -12.51 4.61 -6.32
CA ALA A 24 -13.96 4.64 -6.32
C ALA A 24 -14.52 6.04 -5.99
N GLY A 25 -13.85 6.78 -5.10
CA GLY A 25 -14.26 8.13 -4.69
C GLY A 25 -13.92 9.23 -5.69
N ILE A 26 -12.93 9.02 -6.57
CA ILE A 26 -12.46 10.00 -7.57
C ILE A 26 -12.71 9.55 -9.01
N MET A 27 -13.51 8.51 -9.21
CA MET A 27 -13.77 7.89 -10.52
C MET A 27 -14.31 8.90 -11.54
N ASN A 28 -15.24 9.75 -11.15
CA ASN A 28 -15.84 10.79 -11.97
C ASN A 28 -14.77 11.80 -12.44
N LEU A 29 -13.92 12.28 -11.54
CA LEU A 29 -12.86 13.23 -11.85
C LEU A 29 -11.85 12.65 -12.86
N MET A 30 -11.47 11.37 -12.67
CA MET A 30 -10.57 10.67 -13.57
C MET A 30 -11.21 10.44 -14.95
N SER A 31 -12.48 10.04 -14.98
CA SER A 31 -13.26 9.83 -16.20
C SER A 31 -13.31 11.09 -17.06
N HIS A 32 -13.62 12.21 -16.45
CA HIS A 32 -13.68 13.52 -17.12
C HIS A 32 -12.33 13.96 -17.68
N ASP A 33 -11.28 13.86 -16.88
CA ASP A 33 -9.94 14.33 -17.24
C ASP A 33 -9.27 13.47 -18.33
N LEU A 34 -9.50 12.15 -18.30
CA LEU A 34 -8.93 11.21 -19.27
C LEU A 34 -9.82 10.94 -20.49
N ASN A 35 -11.00 11.54 -20.56
CA ASN A 35 -12.01 11.33 -21.63
C ASN A 35 -12.35 9.85 -21.84
N VAL A 36 -12.53 9.10 -20.76
CA VAL A 36 -12.97 7.70 -20.75
C VAL A 36 -14.20 7.55 -19.86
N SER A 37 -15.01 6.51 -20.08
CA SER A 37 -16.19 6.29 -19.25
C SER A 37 -15.81 5.90 -17.82
N GLU A 38 -16.69 6.19 -16.85
CA GLU A 38 -16.52 5.73 -15.46
C GLU A 38 -16.41 4.21 -15.34
N ALA A 39 -17.10 3.47 -16.24
CA ALA A 39 -16.98 2.01 -16.29
C ALA A 39 -15.56 1.55 -16.65
N VAL A 40 -14.87 2.28 -17.53
CA VAL A 40 -13.46 2.02 -17.87
C VAL A 40 -12.55 2.34 -16.68
N ILE A 41 -12.77 3.46 -15.99
CA ILE A 41 -12.03 3.77 -14.76
C ILE A 41 -12.31 2.72 -13.67
N GLY A 42 -13.54 2.25 -13.55
CA GLY A 42 -13.92 1.19 -12.60
C GLY A 42 -13.14 -0.11 -12.81
N GLN A 43 -12.73 -0.43 -14.04
CA GLN A 43 -11.88 -1.58 -14.33
C GLN A 43 -10.51 -1.50 -13.62
N LEU A 44 -10.02 -0.30 -13.30
CA LEU A 44 -8.78 -0.14 -12.54
C LEU A 44 -8.87 -0.75 -11.14
N VAL A 45 -10.04 -0.75 -10.53
CA VAL A 45 -10.25 -1.40 -9.23
C VAL A 45 -10.13 -2.91 -9.37
N THR A 46 -10.76 -3.50 -10.39
CA THR A 46 -10.68 -4.93 -10.69
C THR A 46 -9.25 -5.34 -11.04
N MET A 47 -8.56 -4.56 -11.88
CA MET A 47 -7.17 -4.82 -12.26
C MET A 47 -6.24 -4.77 -11.04
N TYR A 48 -6.47 -3.83 -10.12
CA TYR A 48 -5.72 -3.74 -8.88
C TYR A 48 -5.92 -5.00 -8.03
N ALA A 49 -7.16 -5.41 -7.80
CA ALA A 49 -7.49 -6.60 -7.02
C ALA A 49 -6.93 -7.88 -7.63
N LEU A 50 -7.02 -8.06 -8.95
CA LEU A 50 -6.46 -9.21 -9.66
C LEU A 50 -4.93 -9.25 -9.56
N THR A 51 -4.26 -8.12 -9.81
CA THR A 51 -2.81 -8.01 -9.69
C THR A 51 -2.37 -8.31 -8.26
N PHE A 52 -3.07 -7.75 -7.28
CA PHE A 52 -2.82 -8.00 -5.86
C PHE A 52 -2.90 -9.50 -5.53
N ALA A 53 -3.96 -10.16 -5.96
CA ALA A 53 -4.21 -11.58 -5.69
C ALA A 53 -3.18 -12.49 -6.36
N ILE A 54 -2.78 -12.19 -7.59
CA ILE A 54 -1.85 -13.01 -8.38
C ILE A 54 -0.40 -12.74 -7.96
N CYS A 55 -0.01 -11.47 -7.84
CA CYS A 55 1.37 -11.09 -7.55
C CYS A 55 1.77 -11.41 -6.10
N GLY A 56 0.85 -11.36 -5.15
CA GLY A 56 1.13 -11.61 -3.74
C GLY A 56 1.87 -12.93 -3.50
N PRO A 57 1.28 -14.08 -3.80
CA PRO A 57 1.92 -15.38 -3.61
C PRO A 57 3.23 -15.54 -4.40
N ILE A 58 3.27 -15.04 -5.63
CA ILE A 58 4.44 -15.13 -6.51
C ILE A 58 5.61 -14.33 -5.92
N LEU A 59 5.38 -13.06 -5.57
CA LEU A 59 6.40 -12.18 -5.02
C LEU A 59 6.89 -12.65 -3.65
N VAL A 60 5.99 -13.17 -2.81
CA VAL A 60 6.39 -13.78 -1.53
C VAL A 60 7.35 -14.94 -1.75
N LYS A 61 7.02 -15.86 -2.66
CA LYS A 61 7.89 -16.99 -3.01
C LYS A 61 9.25 -16.53 -3.53
N LEU A 62 9.28 -15.56 -4.44
CA LEU A 62 10.50 -15.03 -5.02
C LEU A 62 11.39 -14.30 -4.00
N THR A 63 10.76 -13.63 -3.03
CA THR A 63 11.47 -12.80 -2.04
C THR A 63 11.77 -13.51 -0.73
N ASN A 64 11.33 -14.75 -0.51
CA ASN A 64 11.55 -15.48 0.73
C ASN A 64 13.02 -15.76 1.03
N ARG A 65 13.86 -15.81 0.01
CA ARG A 65 15.34 -16.01 0.14
C ARG A 65 16.10 -14.74 0.52
N PHE A 66 15.44 -13.59 0.49
CA PHE A 66 16.06 -12.31 0.81
C PHE A 66 15.62 -11.84 2.19
N ALA A 67 16.46 -11.03 2.79
CA ALA A 67 16.18 -10.36 4.04
C ALA A 67 14.89 -9.52 3.97
N VAL A 68 14.07 -9.59 5.01
CA VAL A 68 12.74 -8.95 5.01
C VAL A 68 12.85 -7.43 4.95
N ARG A 69 13.84 -6.84 5.64
CA ARG A 69 14.01 -5.38 5.71
C ARG A 69 14.31 -4.75 4.35
N PRO A 70 15.33 -5.16 3.58
CA PRO A 70 15.56 -4.60 2.24
C PRO A 70 14.41 -4.89 1.28
N VAL A 71 13.79 -6.06 1.36
CA VAL A 71 12.61 -6.38 0.54
C VAL A 71 11.49 -5.37 0.78
N LEU A 72 11.14 -5.08 2.04
CA LEU A 72 10.10 -4.11 2.36
C LEU A 72 10.44 -2.69 1.86
N LEU A 73 11.69 -2.26 2.03
CA LEU A 73 12.11 -0.93 1.59
C LEU A 73 12.06 -0.79 0.07
N TRP A 74 12.56 -1.79 -0.68
CA TRP A 74 12.47 -1.81 -2.14
C TRP A 74 11.03 -1.90 -2.63
N THR A 75 10.20 -2.68 -1.96
CA THR A 75 8.77 -2.80 -2.30
C THR A 75 8.04 -1.48 -2.06
N LEU A 76 8.32 -0.80 -0.95
CA LEU A 76 7.74 0.51 -0.67
C LEU A 76 8.22 1.57 -1.68
N PHE A 77 9.48 1.53 -2.08
CA PHE A 77 10.01 2.38 -3.14
C PHE A 77 9.28 2.14 -4.48
N THR A 78 9.05 0.87 -4.85
CA THR A 78 8.27 0.49 -6.03
C THR A 78 6.82 0.98 -5.92
N PHE A 79 6.21 0.91 -4.74
CA PHE A 79 4.87 1.43 -4.46
C PHE A 79 4.80 2.96 -4.67
N ILE A 80 5.80 3.69 -4.19
CA ILE A 80 5.91 5.14 -4.38
C ILE A 80 6.03 5.47 -5.87
N ILE A 81 6.89 4.77 -6.61
CA ILE A 81 7.05 4.96 -8.07
C ILE A 81 5.74 4.67 -8.80
N GLY A 82 5.05 3.57 -8.48
CA GLY A 82 3.77 3.22 -9.09
C GLY A 82 2.72 4.31 -8.91
N ASN A 83 2.60 4.86 -7.70
CA ASN A 83 1.69 5.97 -7.42
C ASN A 83 2.15 7.27 -8.10
N GLY A 84 3.45 7.51 -8.23
CA GLY A 84 3.99 8.63 -9.00
C GLY A 84 3.65 8.55 -10.48
N ILE A 85 3.75 7.38 -11.09
CA ILE A 85 3.34 7.14 -12.48
C ILE A 85 1.85 7.46 -12.65
N ILE A 86 1.00 7.04 -11.70
CA ILE A 86 -0.42 7.36 -11.73
C ILE A 86 -0.66 8.87 -11.66
N ALA A 87 0.04 9.56 -10.75
CA ALA A 87 -0.12 11.01 -10.54
C ALA A 87 0.21 11.84 -11.79
N ILE A 88 1.18 11.40 -12.59
CA ILE A 88 1.60 12.09 -13.83
C ILE A 88 1.06 11.47 -15.10
N ALA A 89 0.20 10.44 -15.01
CA ALA A 89 -0.30 9.70 -16.16
C ALA A 89 -1.04 10.61 -17.15
N PRO A 90 -0.57 10.73 -18.42
CA PRO A 90 -1.21 11.54 -19.43
C PRO A 90 -2.39 10.83 -20.10
N ASN A 91 -2.48 9.51 -19.94
CA ASN A 91 -3.51 8.67 -20.56
C ASN A 91 -3.80 7.43 -19.72
N PHE A 92 -4.88 6.74 -20.08
CA PHE A 92 -5.34 5.53 -19.39
C PHE A 92 -4.29 4.40 -19.38
N THR A 93 -3.53 4.21 -20.44
CA THR A 93 -2.53 3.13 -20.54
C THR A 93 -1.42 3.29 -19.52
N ILE A 94 -0.86 4.49 -19.37
CA ILE A 94 0.18 4.80 -18.38
C ILE A 94 -0.38 4.65 -16.97
N LEU A 95 -1.63 5.06 -16.75
CA LEU A 95 -2.31 4.91 -15.49
C LEU A 95 -2.46 3.42 -15.11
N VAL A 96 -2.83 2.56 -16.04
CA VAL A 96 -2.91 1.10 -15.84
C VAL A 96 -1.55 0.53 -15.43
N ILE A 97 -0.46 0.93 -16.09
CA ILE A 97 0.90 0.48 -15.74
C ILE A 97 1.23 0.86 -14.29
N GLY A 98 0.97 2.10 -13.90
CA GLY A 98 1.16 2.55 -12.52
C GLY A 98 0.31 1.77 -11.51
N ARG A 99 -0.94 1.44 -11.85
CA ARG A 99 -1.85 0.64 -11.02
C ARG A 99 -1.34 -0.78 -10.82
N ILE A 100 -0.88 -1.44 -11.87
CA ILE A 100 -0.30 -2.79 -11.79
C ILE A 100 0.94 -2.76 -10.90
N LEU A 101 1.85 -1.82 -11.11
CA LEU A 101 3.08 -1.70 -10.34
C LEU A 101 2.81 -1.44 -8.85
N SER A 102 1.93 -0.49 -8.54
CA SER A 102 1.56 -0.16 -7.16
C SER A 102 0.83 -1.32 -6.47
N SER A 103 -0.04 -2.04 -7.18
CA SER A 103 -0.77 -3.19 -6.64
C SER A 103 0.14 -4.38 -6.33
N ALA A 104 1.07 -4.70 -7.24
CA ALA A 104 2.05 -5.75 -7.00
C ALA A 104 2.91 -5.46 -5.76
N ALA A 105 3.38 -4.21 -5.63
CA ALA A 105 4.10 -3.77 -4.44
C ALA A 105 3.22 -3.83 -3.18
N ALA A 106 1.98 -3.34 -3.24
CA ALA A 106 1.04 -3.35 -2.14
C ALA A 106 0.80 -4.74 -1.57
N SER A 107 0.63 -5.75 -2.43
CA SER A 107 0.42 -7.14 -2.02
C SER A 107 1.59 -7.67 -1.20
N LEU A 108 2.82 -7.37 -1.60
CA LEU A 108 4.02 -7.80 -0.88
C LEU A 108 4.20 -7.03 0.44
N ILE A 109 3.88 -5.73 0.48
CA ILE A 109 3.92 -4.92 1.70
C ILE A 109 3.02 -5.54 2.76
N ILE A 110 1.74 -5.79 2.45
CA ILE A 110 0.78 -6.37 3.41
C ILE A 110 1.29 -7.71 3.95
N VAL A 111 1.65 -8.63 3.07
CA VAL A 111 2.06 -9.97 3.50
C VAL A 111 3.32 -9.91 4.36
N LYS A 112 4.33 -9.15 3.98
CA LYS A 112 5.58 -9.04 4.75
C LYS A 112 5.38 -8.29 6.08
N VAL A 113 4.55 -7.26 6.13
CA VAL A 113 4.23 -6.53 7.38
C VAL A 113 3.47 -7.44 8.35
N LEU A 114 2.48 -8.19 7.88
CA LEU A 114 1.73 -9.12 8.74
C LEU A 114 2.61 -10.29 9.20
N ALA A 115 3.49 -10.81 8.33
CA ALA A 115 4.46 -11.84 8.71
C ALA A 115 5.43 -11.34 9.79
N LEU A 116 5.99 -10.13 9.63
CA LEU A 116 6.83 -9.50 10.66
C LEU A 116 6.08 -9.28 11.97
N THR A 117 4.81 -8.87 11.90
CA THR A 117 3.96 -8.71 13.08
C THR A 117 3.83 -10.04 13.84
N ALA A 118 3.61 -11.14 13.11
CA ALA A 118 3.53 -12.47 13.70
C ALA A 118 4.86 -12.92 14.32
N MET A 119 5.98 -12.70 13.63
CA MET A 119 7.32 -13.08 14.10
C MET A 119 7.73 -12.32 15.36
N LEU A 120 7.44 -11.03 15.44
CA LEU A 120 7.80 -10.14 16.54
C LEU A 120 6.84 -10.22 17.74
N THR A 121 5.79 -11.05 17.65
CA THR A 121 4.77 -11.17 18.68
C THR A 121 4.79 -12.57 19.30
N LYS A 122 4.67 -12.63 20.64
CA LYS A 122 4.58 -13.92 21.35
C LYS A 122 3.43 -14.78 20.78
N PRO A 123 3.58 -16.10 20.65
CA PRO A 123 2.57 -16.99 20.02
C PRO A 123 1.15 -16.77 20.51
N LYS A 124 0.97 -16.60 21.81
CA LYS A 124 -0.34 -16.37 22.47
C LYS A 124 -1.07 -15.12 21.95
N ASN A 125 -0.34 -14.11 21.49
CA ASN A 125 -0.89 -12.80 21.11
C ASN A 125 -0.80 -12.51 19.60
N ARG A 126 -0.32 -13.44 18.78
CA ARG A 126 -0.10 -13.22 17.34
C ARG A 126 -1.36 -12.80 16.62
N GLY A 127 -2.46 -13.54 16.77
CA GLY A 127 -3.74 -13.23 16.13
C GLY A 127 -4.27 -11.84 16.52
N LYS A 128 -4.21 -11.50 17.80
CA LYS A 128 -4.61 -10.17 18.30
C LYS A 128 -3.76 -9.06 17.65
N MET A 129 -2.45 -9.23 17.56
CA MET A 129 -1.55 -8.21 17.03
C MET A 129 -1.69 -8.06 15.51
N ILE A 130 -1.88 -9.16 14.78
CA ILE A 130 -2.21 -9.12 13.34
C ILE A 130 -3.52 -8.34 13.14
N GLY A 131 -4.55 -8.62 13.95
CA GLY A 131 -5.81 -7.87 13.92
C GLY A 131 -5.60 -6.37 14.16
N VAL A 132 -4.78 -6.00 15.16
CA VAL A 132 -4.45 -4.59 15.43
C VAL A 132 -3.75 -3.93 14.26
N VAL A 133 -2.77 -4.57 13.63
CA VAL A 133 -2.09 -4.01 12.47
C VAL A 133 -3.03 -3.91 11.27
N TYR A 134 -3.91 -4.90 11.09
CA TYR A 134 -4.90 -4.90 9.99
C TYR A 134 -6.01 -3.86 10.17
N THR A 135 -6.18 -3.27 11.37
CA THR A 135 -7.09 -2.10 11.54
C THR A 135 -6.69 -0.92 10.66
N GLY A 136 -5.43 -0.83 10.24
CA GLY A 136 -4.99 0.14 9.22
C GLY A 136 -5.77 0.03 7.92
N PHE A 137 -6.03 -1.19 7.43
CA PHE A 137 -6.85 -1.42 6.24
C PHE A 137 -8.30 -1.00 6.43
N SER A 138 -8.89 -1.35 7.58
CA SER A 138 -10.25 -0.92 7.91
C SER A 138 -10.34 0.61 8.04
N GLY A 139 -9.34 1.24 8.66
CA GLY A 139 -9.21 2.70 8.74
C GLY A 139 -9.11 3.35 7.35
N ALA A 140 -8.40 2.73 6.43
CA ALA A 140 -8.31 3.20 5.04
C ALA A 140 -9.66 3.17 4.32
N ASN A 141 -10.48 2.15 4.56
CA ASN A 141 -11.82 2.05 3.99
C ASN A 141 -12.76 3.14 4.53
N VAL A 142 -12.62 3.51 5.81
CA VAL A 142 -13.46 4.53 6.45
C VAL A 142 -13.01 5.95 6.12
N PHE A 143 -11.71 6.21 6.13
CA PHE A 143 -11.13 7.54 5.98
C PHE A 143 -10.50 7.77 4.61
N GLY A 144 -10.01 6.72 3.95
CA GLY A 144 -9.27 6.84 2.70
C GLY A 144 -10.12 7.37 1.56
N VAL A 145 -11.34 6.85 1.37
CA VAL A 145 -12.26 7.34 0.33
C VAL A 145 -12.64 8.80 0.57
N PRO A 146 -13.14 9.21 1.75
CA PRO A 146 -13.45 10.62 2.02
C PRO A 146 -12.24 11.56 1.83
N ILE A 147 -11.07 11.19 2.35
CA ILE A 147 -9.85 12.01 2.20
C ILE A 147 -9.46 12.12 0.73
N GLY A 148 -9.47 11.00 0.00
CA GLY A 148 -9.16 10.97 -1.43
C GLY A 148 -10.11 11.82 -2.26
N THR A 149 -11.42 11.73 -1.97
CA THR A 149 -12.45 12.52 -2.64
C THR A 149 -12.29 14.01 -2.33
N MET A 150 -12.08 14.39 -1.08
CA MET A 150 -11.87 15.79 -0.69
C MET A 150 -10.67 16.41 -1.39
N ILE A 151 -9.54 15.72 -1.40
CA ILE A 151 -8.32 16.19 -2.10
C ILE A 151 -8.62 16.30 -3.61
N GLY A 152 -9.25 15.26 -4.19
CA GLY A 152 -9.61 15.23 -5.60
C GLY A 152 -10.52 16.38 -6.03
N ASP A 153 -11.53 16.70 -5.21
CA ASP A 153 -12.48 17.78 -5.50
C ASP A 153 -11.86 19.17 -5.37
N TRP A 154 -10.91 19.37 -4.42
CA TRP A 154 -10.34 20.67 -4.17
C TRP A 154 -9.18 21.04 -5.09
N VAL A 155 -8.32 20.07 -5.38
CA VAL A 155 -7.04 20.32 -6.09
C VAL A 155 -6.81 19.36 -7.27
N GLY A 156 -7.70 18.41 -7.48
CA GLY A 156 -7.62 17.43 -8.58
C GLY A 156 -7.15 16.04 -8.13
N TRP A 157 -7.63 15.02 -8.83
CA TRP A 157 -7.40 13.61 -8.49
C TRP A 157 -5.92 13.21 -8.47
N ARG A 158 -5.07 13.85 -9.27
CA ARG A 158 -3.62 13.60 -9.27
C ARG A 158 -2.97 13.91 -7.94
N PHE A 159 -3.42 14.95 -7.26
CA PHE A 159 -2.92 15.33 -5.93
C PHE A 159 -3.25 14.31 -4.85
N THR A 160 -4.29 13.52 -5.03
CA THR A 160 -4.60 12.40 -4.13
C THR A 160 -3.47 11.36 -4.15
N PHE A 161 -2.95 11.03 -5.33
CA PHE A 161 -1.82 10.11 -5.46
C PHE A 161 -0.50 10.72 -4.96
N LEU A 162 -0.29 12.03 -5.16
CA LEU A 162 0.86 12.74 -4.57
C LEU A 162 0.80 12.75 -3.04
N PHE A 163 -0.39 12.90 -2.47
CA PHE A 163 -0.59 12.77 -1.02
C PHE A 163 -0.19 11.38 -0.52
N ILE A 164 -0.61 10.31 -1.21
CA ILE A 164 -0.19 8.95 -0.88
C ILE A 164 1.31 8.77 -0.99
N MET A 165 1.95 9.33 -2.01
CA MET A 165 3.41 9.30 -2.12
C MET A 165 4.07 9.95 -0.91
N ALA A 166 3.60 11.12 -0.48
CA ALA A 166 4.14 11.84 0.68
C ALA A 166 4.00 11.01 1.96
N VAL A 167 2.82 10.41 2.20
CA VAL A 167 2.61 9.51 3.36
C VAL A 167 3.47 8.26 3.24
N SER A 168 3.63 7.71 2.04
CA SER A 168 4.48 6.53 1.81
C SER A 168 5.96 6.83 2.07
N VAL A 169 6.45 8.02 1.74
CA VAL A 169 7.80 8.47 2.09
C VAL A 169 7.97 8.55 3.61
N LEU A 170 6.98 9.11 4.32
CA LEU A 170 6.98 9.12 5.79
C LEU A 170 7.05 7.71 6.37
N VAL A 171 6.22 6.79 5.85
CA VAL A 171 6.25 5.37 6.24
C VAL A 171 7.62 4.76 5.95
N GLY A 172 8.24 5.09 4.83
CA GLY A 172 9.58 4.63 4.47
C GLY A 172 10.64 5.09 5.47
N ILE A 173 10.60 6.35 5.89
CA ILE A 173 11.49 6.90 6.93
C ILE A 173 11.28 6.16 8.25
N LEU A 174 10.03 5.96 8.66
CA LEU A 174 9.70 5.20 9.87
C LEU A 174 10.16 3.74 9.77
N MET A 175 10.03 3.11 8.61
CA MET A 175 10.54 1.76 8.38
C MET A 175 12.07 1.70 8.48
N ILE A 176 12.80 2.66 7.92
CA ILE A 176 14.27 2.71 8.00
C ILE A 176 14.72 2.77 9.46
N ILE A 177 14.01 3.55 10.29
CA ILE A 177 14.38 3.78 11.69
C ILE A 177 13.93 2.60 12.58
N TYR A 178 12.70 2.11 12.42
CA TYR A 178 12.04 1.23 13.39
C TYR A 178 11.90 -0.22 12.94
N LEU A 179 12.16 -0.57 11.68
CA LEU A 179 12.18 -1.97 11.25
C LEU A 179 13.27 -2.76 12.01
N PRO A 180 12.96 -3.97 12.49
CA PRO A 180 13.94 -4.79 13.17
C PRO A 180 15.11 -5.09 12.25
N LYS A 181 16.32 -5.06 12.81
CA LYS A 181 17.52 -5.55 12.13
C LYS A 181 17.46 -7.08 12.05
N GLU A 182 18.15 -7.67 11.10
CA GLU A 182 18.17 -9.12 10.92
C GLU A 182 18.65 -9.88 12.16
N SER A 183 19.56 -9.29 12.93
CA SER A 183 20.00 -9.83 14.20
C SER A 183 18.85 -9.98 15.22
N GLU A 184 17.88 -9.07 15.23
CA GLU A 184 16.70 -9.19 16.10
C GLU A 184 15.75 -10.30 15.62
N LEU A 185 15.66 -10.52 14.32
CA LEU A 185 14.80 -11.55 13.71
C LEU A 185 15.37 -12.95 13.89
N ALA A 186 16.70 -13.10 13.86
CA ALA A 186 17.38 -14.37 14.10
C ALA A 186 17.20 -14.89 15.55
N HIS A 187 16.94 -13.99 16.52
CA HIS A 187 16.70 -14.34 17.91
C HIS A 187 15.21 -14.55 18.22
N ALA A 188 14.31 -14.29 17.28
CA ALA A 188 12.86 -14.44 17.43
C ALA A 188 12.34 -15.82 16.97
N ASN A 189 13.19 -16.64 16.33
CA ASN A 189 12.96 -18.04 15.99
C ASN A 189 13.58 -18.93 17.05
#